data_0600b8c3b246a65d287d7f0e365f65d8
#
_entry.id   0600b8c3b246a65d287d7f0e365f65d8
#
_cell.length_a   1.000
_cell.length_b   1.000
_cell.length_c   1.000
_cell.angle_alpha   90.00
_cell.angle_beta   90.00
_cell.angle_gamma   90.00
#
_symmetry.space_group_name_H-M   'P 1'
#
loop_
_entity.id
_entity.type
_entity.pdbx_description
1 polymer ?
#
loop_
_entity_poly.entity_id
_entity_poly.type
_entity_poly.pdbx_seq_one_letter_code
_entity_poly.pdbx_strand_id
1 'polypeptide(L)' 'MRPNITITIPTPYLPLDEYCRLTGTALSTARDMIRDGRLPIRGKGGKPRGRVEVNMAALTVEALSECHLSLNA' A
#
# COMPACT_ATOMS: atom_id res chain seq x y z
N MET A 1 -24.67 -14.97 13.13
CA MET A 1 -23.90 -13.83 13.64
C MET A 1 -22.89 -13.37 12.62
N ARG A 2 -22.85 -12.10 12.38
CA ARG A 2 -21.87 -11.56 11.44
C ARG A 2 -20.61 -11.17 12.17
N PRO A 3 -19.46 -11.56 11.68
CA PRO A 3 -18.23 -11.08 12.27
C PRO A 3 -18.08 -9.58 12.01
N ASN A 4 -17.67 -8.86 13.02
CA ASN A 4 -17.30 -7.46 12.89
C ASN A 4 -15.81 -7.38 12.70
N ILE A 5 -15.42 -6.94 11.51
CA ILE A 5 -14.01 -6.78 11.22
C ILE A 5 -13.74 -5.30 11.08
N THR A 6 -12.89 -4.81 11.95
CA THR A 6 -12.44 -3.42 11.90
C THR A 6 -10.98 -3.40 11.53
N ILE A 7 -10.67 -2.68 10.47
CA ILE A 7 -9.29 -2.55 10.02
C ILE A 7 -8.89 -1.11 10.22
N THR A 8 -7.88 -0.90 11.04
CA THR A 8 -7.37 0.43 11.32
C THR A 8 -6.07 0.63 10.57
N ILE A 9 -6.01 1.69 9.80
CA ILE A 9 -4.80 2.05 9.05
C ILE A 9 -4.29 3.36 9.64
N PRO A 10 -3.39 3.28 10.63
CA PRO A 10 -2.95 4.50 11.32
C PRO A 10 -2.18 5.45 10.42
N THR A 11 -1.53 4.93 9.39
CA THR A 11 -0.76 5.75 8.48
C THR A 11 -1.12 5.36 7.07
N PRO A 12 -2.12 6.05 6.47
CA PRO A 12 -2.56 5.67 5.13
C PRO A 12 -1.52 5.90 4.05
N TYR A 13 -0.58 6.83 4.29
CA TYR A 13 0.50 7.09 3.35
C TYR A 13 1.83 6.95 4.06
N LEU A 14 2.72 6.15 3.49
CA LEU A 14 4.06 5.96 4.02
C LEU A 14 5.09 6.42 3.01
N PRO A 15 6.15 7.10 3.44
CA PRO A 15 7.28 7.34 2.54
C PRO A 15 7.80 6.02 1.98
N LEU A 16 8.29 6.05 0.77
CA LEU A 16 8.72 4.83 0.09
C LEU A 16 9.79 4.08 0.88
N ASP A 17 10.74 4.80 1.48
CA ASP A 17 11.79 4.18 2.26
C ASP A 17 11.23 3.45 3.49
N GLU A 18 10.21 4.03 4.14
CA GLU A 18 9.57 3.38 5.28
C GLU A 18 8.79 2.15 4.83
N TYR A 19 8.12 2.23 3.69
CA TYR A 19 7.44 1.08 3.13
C TYR A 19 8.41 -0.07 2.90
N CYS A 20 9.56 0.23 2.32
CA CYS A 20 10.57 -0.79 2.04
C CYS A 20 11.10 -1.40 3.33
N ARG A 21 11.30 -0.58 4.35
CA ARG A 21 11.79 -1.08 5.64
C ARG A 21 10.78 -2.01 6.30
N LEU A 22 9.50 -1.62 6.28
CA LEU A 22 8.46 -2.41 6.92
C LEU A 22 8.20 -3.72 6.22
N THR A 23 8.27 -3.73 4.90
CA THR A 23 7.93 -4.93 4.13
C THR A 23 9.13 -5.76 3.77
N GLY A 24 10.33 -5.28 4.02
CA GLY A 24 11.54 -5.98 3.61
C GLY A 24 11.77 -5.94 2.11
N THR A 25 11.15 -5.00 1.41
CA THR A 25 11.27 -4.89 -0.04
C THR A 25 12.47 -4.02 -0.38
N ALA A 26 13.29 -4.46 -1.33
CA ALA A 26 14.40 -3.65 -1.79
C ALA A 26 13.87 -2.40 -2.50
N LEU A 27 14.60 -1.28 -2.35
CA LEU A 27 14.17 -0.03 -2.94
C LEU A 27 14.05 -0.14 -4.46
N SER A 28 14.97 -0.83 -5.11
CA SER A 28 14.92 -1.02 -6.56
C SER A 28 13.66 -1.80 -6.97
N THR A 29 13.32 -2.81 -6.20
CA THR A 29 12.12 -3.59 -6.47
C THR A 29 10.87 -2.73 -6.30
N ALA A 30 10.83 -1.92 -5.24
CA ALA A 30 9.68 -1.04 -5.00
C ALA A 30 9.53 -0.04 -6.15
N ARG A 31 10.63 0.50 -6.65
CA ARG A 31 10.58 1.42 -7.78
C ARG A 31 10.06 0.75 -9.05
N ASP A 32 10.44 -0.50 -9.25
CA ASP A 32 9.93 -1.26 -10.38
C ASP A 32 8.42 -1.49 -10.24
N MET A 33 7.97 -1.77 -9.03
CA MET A 33 6.54 -1.94 -8.78
C MET A 33 5.76 -0.66 -9.05
N ILE A 34 6.34 0.48 -8.74
CA ILE A 34 5.72 1.76 -9.05
C ILE A 34 5.63 1.94 -10.56
N ARG A 35 6.72 1.66 -11.26
CA ARG A 35 6.76 1.81 -12.71
C ARG A 35 5.74 0.91 -13.39
N ASP A 36 5.55 -0.28 -12.86
CA ASP A 36 4.61 -1.25 -13.41
C ASP A 36 3.16 -0.98 -13.00
N GLY A 37 2.95 -0.01 -12.13
CA GLY A 37 1.60 0.29 -11.65
C GLY A 37 1.09 -0.67 -10.61
N ARG A 38 1.96 -1.48 -10.01
CA ARG A 38 1.54 -2.44 -8.99
C ARG A 38 1.50 -1.85 -7.59
N LEU A 39 2.14 -0.71 -7.40
CA LEU A 39 2.20 -0.08 -6.08
C LEU A 39 1.48 1.26 -6.15
N PRO A 40 0.36 1.42 -5.44
CA PRO A 40 -0.36 2.70 -5.45
C PRO A 40 0.44 3.74 -4.68
N ILE A 41 0.62 4.88 -5.29
CA ILE A 41 1.42 5.96 -4.71
C ILE A 41 0.73 7.29 -4.90
N ARG A 42 1.22 8.29 -4.16
CA ARG A 42 0.87 9.67 -4.40
C ARG A 42 2.14 10.52 -4.22
N GLY A 43 2.02 11.78 -4.57
CA GLY A 43 3.09 12.72 -4.32
C GLY A 43 4.07 12.88 -5.44
N LYS A 44 3.76 12.26 -6.55
CA LYS A 44 4.65 12.37 -7.67
C LYS A 44 4.63 13.74 -8.32
N GLY A 45 3.46 14.27 -8.53
CA GLY A 45 3.18 15.66 -8.90
C GLY A 45 4.13 16.37 -9.83
N GLY A 46 4.93 15.67 -10.58
CA GLY A 46 5.84 16.33 -11.50
C GLY A 46 7.02 17.03 -10.85
N LYS A 47 7.16 16.93 -9.55
CA LYS A 47 8.29 17.55 -8.86
C LYS A 47 9.45 16.57 -8.82
N PRO A 48 10.62 16.95 -9.37
CA PRO A 48 11.77 16.04 -9.38
C PRO A 48 12.19 15.59 -8.00
N ARG A 49 11.94 16.42 -7.00
CA ARG A 49 12.28 16.09 -5.60
C ARG A 49 11.07 15.70 -4.81
N GLY A 50 9.96 15.46 -5.47
CA GLY A 50 8.75 15.07 -4.77
C GLY A 50 8.95 13.76 -4.06
N ARG A 51 8.58 13.73 -2.78
CA ARG A 51 8.64 12.51 -2.02
C ARG A 51 7.53 11.58 -2.49
N VAL A 52 7.89 10.34 -2.77
CA VAL A 52 6.92 9.34 -3.15
C VAL A 52 6.38 8.70 -1.87
N GLU A 53 5.08 8.62 -1.77
CA GLU A 53 4.42 7.99 -0.64
C GLU A 53 3.53 6.86 -1.12
N VAL A 54 3.58 5.74 -0.42
CA VAL A 54 2.80 4.56 -0.76
C VAL A 54 1.44 4.66 -0.11
N ASN A 55 0.39 4.38 -0.88
CA ASN A 55 -0.98 4.40 -0.37
C ASN A 55 -1.28 3.06 0.30
N MET A 56 -1.09 3.01 1.61
CA MET A 56 -1.28 1.78 2.37
C MET A 56 -2.75 1.38 2.44
N ALA A 57 -3.65 2.36 2.41
CA ALA A 57 -5.07 2.06 2.42
C ALA A 57 -5.49 1.33 1.15
N ALA A 58 -4.99 1.76 0.00
CA ALA A 58 -5.28 1.08 -1.26
C ALA A 58 -4.72 -0.34 -1.27
N LEU A 59 -3.51 -0.52 -0.72
CA LEU A 59 -2.93 -1.85 -0.62
C LEU A 59 -3.75 -2.76 0.29
N THR A 60 -4.28 -2.21 1.36
CA THR A 60 -5.12 -2.99 2.27
C THR A 60 -6.40 -3.44 1.58
N VAL A 61 -7.04 -2.53 0.83
CA VAL A 61 -8.24 -2.88 0.09
C VAL A 61 -7.93 -3.95 -0.96
N GLU A 62 -6.83 -3.81 -1.66
CA GLU A 62 -6.42 -4.80 -2.63
C GLU A 62 -6.19 -6.16 -1.99
N ALA A 63 -5.49 -6.17 -0.85
CA ALA A 63 -5.23 -7.42 -0.15
C ALA A 63 -6.52 -8.10 0.29
N LEU A 64 -7.49 -7.30 0.74
CA LEU A 64 -8.77 -7.85 1.14
C LEU A 64 -9.54 -8.42 -0.05
N SER A 65 -9.46 -7.75 -1.20
CA SER A 65 -10.16 -8.25 -2.38
C SER A 65 -9.53 -9.51 -2.94
N GLU A 66 -8.23 -9.69 -2.73
CA GLU A 66 -7.54 -10.91 -3.14
C GLU A 66 -7.68 -12.03 -2.12
N CYS A 67 -8.24 -11.72 -0.98
CA CYS A 67 -8.40 -12.69 0.08
C CYS A 67 -9.65 -13.51 -0.17
N HIS A 68 -9.52 -14.82 -0.17
CA HIS A 68 -10.65 -15.70 -0.43
C HIS A 68 -11.42 -16.05 0.84
N LEU A 69 -11.27 -15.23 1.85
CA LEU A 69 -12.04 -15.41 3.07
C LEU A 69 -13.49 -15.04 2.80
N SER A 70 -14.38 -15.91 3.24
CA SER A 70 -15.79 -15.57 3.21
C SER A 70 -16.09 -14.74 4.45
N LEU A 71 -16.47 -13.50 4.23
CA LEU A 71 -16.88 -12.62 5.32
C LEU A 71 -18.38 -12.73 5.56
N ASN A 72 -19.04 -13.54 4.81
CA ASN A 72 -20.45 -13.80 5.00
C ASN A 72 -20.61 -14.91 6.01
N ALA A 73 -21.27 -14.60 7.05
CA ALA A 73 -21.54 -15.60 8.08
C ALA A 73 -22.70 -16.47 7.68
#